data_899de9da21978628b9b5190bb9d93b96
#
_entry.id   899de9da21978628b9b5190bb9d93b96
#
_cell.length_a   1.000
_cell.length_b   1.000
_cell.length_c   1.000
_cell.angle_alpha   90.00
_cell.angle_beta   90.00
_cell.angle_gamma   90.00
#
_symmetry.space_group_name_H-M   'P 1'
#
loop_
_entity.id
_entity.type
_entity.pdbx_description
1 polymer ?
#
loop_
_entity_poly.entity_id
_entity_poly.type
_entity_poly.pdbx_seq_one_letter_code
_entity_poly.pdbx_strand_id
1 'polypeptide(L)'
;MKTLCTLLLALGTLCSIQAQERKVNQPPFIVRNTSTVEINQITLSDTATVLDIKAYYRPHNWIRISGESYLLADNGKKYPIRSGSGITLDKEFWMPDSGEATFSLIFPTLPATVKTIDFIESDCEDCFKIWGISLNGKLPELVLPEEVKQKTNAVEILPAPQLTMGKATLSGKLLDYKHNYQLNLNAYLCELLTGNENEIPIEIKEDGSFCTAIDLSAPTSLDLVMGREKISTLFMTPGEDTKIIINLREISRSQSKLLKQNKPEGEKLYFSGTMAQLNKTLNSKWATEWEGKDFLKEIYNMSAEEYKAYCLNKYQNRNSIIQNAKELDNASRQLLLIDNKFQCTAALNSINSNLMNAYIYYSGLPEREAFKSYKAPDLPTNYYDYIRTIGALNSNEMLYCNGYSRMLKYLGYEIRVPLDGNMKDIFSYIISSDRTSAEDAAVIKAYKDSIDAGKSAKALAGKMQDLRKKYDPLFMEYSKKVREAGMKVVTNYMGADKGLFFDIRKAMKYAEKITDFCPLTETDFQEIRLMENPYYLEKLTSMNNKLIETIEANKKKTGFTINETGEVANEDLFASIKIGRASCRER
;
A
#
# COMPACT_ATOMS: atom_id res chain seq x y z
N MET A 1 25.81 -70.36 67.13
CA MET A 1 25.54 -70.81 65.77
C MET A 1 24.86 -69.58 65.09
N LYS A 2 25.36 -69.28 63.96
CA LYS A 2 25.31 -67.98 63.23
C LYS A 2 23.93 -67.69 62.69
N THR A 3 23.33 -66.58 63.12
CA THR A 3 22.16 -66.02 62.49
C THR A 3 22.60 -64.79 61.65
N LEU A 4 22.49 -64.94 60.33
CA LEU A 4 22.87 -63.98 59.34
C LEU A 4 21.73 -62.94 59.25
N CYS A 5 21.98 -61.71 59.68
CA CYS A 5 21.08 -60.59 59.46
C CYS A 5 21.28 -60.09 57.98
N THR A 6 20.29 -60.34 57.17
CA THR A 6 20.25 -59.80 55.80
C THR A 6 19.63 -58.40 55.90
N LEU A 7 20.50 -57.39 55.75
CA LEU A 7 20.09 -55.98 55.63
C LEU A 7 19.67 -55.71 54.20
N LEU A 8 18.36 -55.61 53.92
CA LEU A 8 17.84 -55.14 52.65
C LEU A 8 18.08 -53.63 52.56
N LEU A 9 19.11 -53.21 51.83
CA LEU A 9 19.22 -51.81 51.37
C LEU A 9 18.20 -51.63 50.24
N ALA A 10 17.09 -51.00 50.54
CA ALA A 10 16.20 -50.42 49.55
C ALA A 10 16.92 -49.21 48.96
N LEU A 11 17.64 -49.37 47.81
CA LEU A 11 18.04 -48.27 46.97
C LEU A 11 16.77 -47.69 46.33
N GLY A 12 16.23 -46.68 46.97
CA GLY A 12 15.27 -45.77 46.31
C GLY A 12 15.98 -45.08 45.16
N THR A 13 15.85 -45.58 43.94
CA THR A 13 16.15 -44.86 42.75
C THR A 13 15.16 -43.67 42.71
N LEU A 14 15.59 -42.53 43.24
CA LEU A 14 15.04 -41.24 42.87
C LEU A 14 15.26 -41.07 41.37
N CYS A 15 14.30 -41.57 40.58
CA CYS A 15 14.12 -41.06 39.22
C CYS A 15 13.87 -39.58 39.36
N SER A 16 14.93 -38.80 39.29
CA SER A 16 14.81 -37.37 38.95
C SER A 16 14.11 -37.35 37.61
N ILE A 17 12.81 -37.17 37.62
CA ILE A 17 12.05 -36.74 36.45
C ILE A 17 12.65 -35.38 36.11
N GLN A 18 13.75 -35.42 35.34
CA GLN A 18 14.24 -34.20 34.71
C GLN A 18 13.10 -33.77 33.82
N ALA A 19 12.48 -32.67 34.21
CA ALA A 19 11.48 -32.01 33.38
C ALA A 19 12.09 -31.86 31.96
N GLN A 20 11.60 -32.66 31.03
CA GLN A 20 12.19 -32.72 29.68
C GLN A 20 11.77 -31.46 28.94
N GLU A 21 12.63 -30.45 29.02
CA GLU A 21 12.48 -29.22 28.25
C GLU A 21 12.55 -29.54 26.77
N ARG A 22 11.47 -29.25 26.03
CA ARG A 22 11.41 -29.43 24.58
C ARG A 22 11.48 -28.09 23.88
N LYS A 23 12.42 -27.93 22.94
CA LYS A 23 12.62 -26.72 22.16
C LYS A 23 12.21 -26.92 20.71
N VAL A 24 11.47 -25.98 20.18
CA VAL A 24 11.12 -25.89 18.75
C VAL A 24 11.71 -24.60 18.21
N ASN A 25 12.79 -24.73 17.42
CA ASN A 25 13.47 -23.60 16.83
C ASN A 25 12.75 -23.20 15.55
N GLN A 26 12.55 -21.90 15.37
CA GLN A 26 11.91 -21.32 14.18
C GLN A 26 10.67 -22.13 13.77
N PRO A 27 9.66 -22.25 14.67
CA PRO A 27 8.51 -23.10 14.45
C PRO A 27 7.77 -22.66 13.17
N PRO A 28 7.48 -23.60 12.24
CA PRO A 28 6.70 -23.28 11.07
C PRO A 28 5.25 -22.96 11.46
N PHE A 29 4.62 -22.08 10.71
CA PHE A 29 3.24 -21.64 10.92
C PHE A 29 2.50 -21.47 9.59
N ILE A 30 1.17 -21.39 9.63
CA ILE A 30 0.34 -21.29 8.42
C ILE A 30 0.31 -19.84 7.91
N VAL A 31 -0.12 -18.90 8.74
CA VAL A 31 -0.30 -17.50 8.34
C VAL A 31 -0.11 -16.55 9.51
N ARG A 32 0.17 -15.30 9.21
CA ARG A 32 0.27 -14.20 10.16
C ARG A 32 -0.31 -12.91 9.57
N ASN A 33 -0.75 -12.00 10.41
CA ASN A 33 -1.21 -10.67 9.98
C ASN A 33 -0.14 -9.57 10.18
N THR A 34 1.06 -9.94 10.62
CA THR A 34 2.12 -8.98 10.97
C THR A 34 3.50 -9.46 10.51
N SER A 35 4.35 -8.53 10.10
CA SER A 35 5.79 -8.76 9.91
C SER A 35 6.64 -8.23 11.09
N THR A 36 5.99 -7.59 12.07
CA THR A 36 6.66 -6.94 13.20
C THR A 36 7.21 -7.95 14.22
N VAL A 37 6.50 -9.04 14.48
CA VAL A 37 6.91 -10.06 15.46
C VAL A 37 7.04 -11.42 14.79
N GLU A 38 8.12 -12.13 15.10
CA GLU A 38 8.38 -13.50 14.64
C GLU A 38 8.82 -14.37 15.82
N ILE A 39 8.39 -15.63 15.84
CA ILE A 39 8.75 -16.58 16.91
C ILE A 39 10.05 -17.26 16.53
N ASN A 40 11.12 -16.96 17.26
CA ASN A 40 12.43 -17.55 17.04
C ASN A 40 12.54 -18.96 17.63
N GLN A 41 11.97 -19.16 18.82
CA GLN A 41 11.98 -20.46 19.50
C GLN A 41 10.74 -20.59 20.40
N ILE A 42 10.24 -21.80 20.56
CA ILE A 42 9.27 -22.15 21.60
C ILE A 42 9.92 -23.15 22.55
N THR A 43 9.93 -22.84 23.83
CA THR A 43 10.37 -23.75 24.89
C THR A 43 9.17 -24.24 25.66
N LEU A 44 8.97 -25.54 25.71
CA LEU A 44 7.90 -26.23 26.40
C LEU A 44 8.47 -26.95 27.64
N SER A 45 7.99 -26.61 28.81
CA SER A 45 8.41 -27.22 30.09
C SER A 45 7.22 -27.52 30.98
N ASP A 46 7.45 -28.22 32.11
CA ASP A 46 6.42 -28.53 33.10
C ASP A 46 5.93 -27.27 33.85
N THR A 47 6.66 -26.18 33.79
CA THR A 47 6.34 -24.93 34.51
C THR A 47 5.75 -23.85 33.62
N ALA A 48 6.15 -23.81 32.36
CA ALA A 48 5.74 -22.75 31.42
C ALA A 48 5.93 -23.15 29.94
N THR A 49 5.25 -22.41 29.07
CA THR A 49 5.53 -22.31 27.64
C THR A 49 6.11 -20.93 27.40
N VAL A 50 7.32 -20.86 26.83
CA VAL A 50 8.03 -19.62 26.54
C VAL A 50 8.16 -19.44 25.03
N LEU A 51 7.72 -18.30 24.53
CA LEU A 51 7.94 -17.87 23.16
C LEU A 51 9.05 -16.83 23.12
N ASP A 52 10.18 -17.16 22.53
CA ASP A 52 11.26 -16.22 22.24
C ASP A 52 10.96 -15.50 20.95
N ILE A 53 10.72 -14.19 21.04
CA ILE A 53 10.29 -13.33 19.96
C ILE A 53 11.48 -12.55 19.38
N LYS A 54 11.54 -12.45 18.08
CA LYS A 54 12.29 -11.41 17.37
C LYS A 54 11.32 -10.37 16.84
N ALA A 55 11.53 -9.13 17.23
CA ALA A 55 10.75 -8.00 16.75
C ALA A 55 11.55 -7.19 15.72
N TYR A 56 10.85 -6.72 14.69
CA TYR A 56 11.39 -5.95 13.58
C TYR A 56 10.47 -4.76 13.32
N TYR A 57 10.94 -3.56 13.63
CA TYR A 57 10.17 -2.35 13.40
C TYR A 57 11.09 -1.17 13.10
N ARG A 58 10.52 -0.01 12.77
CA ARG A 58 11.30 1.20 12.49
C ARG A 58 12.12 1.61 13.71
N PRO A 59 13.41 1.97 13.56
CA PRO A 59 14.20 2.56 14.64
C PRO A 59 13.47 3.73 15.28
N HIS A 60 13.62 3.88 16.59
CA HIS A 60 13.00 4.96 17.38
C HIS A 60 11.47 5.06 17.35
N ASN A 61 10.80 4.04 16.83
CA ASN A 61 9.36 3.86 16.96
C ASN A 61 9.09 2.77 18.01
N TRP A 62 7.87 2.68 18.49
CA TRP A 62 7.52 1.73 19.52
C TRP A 62 6.60 0.62 19.03
N ILE A 63 6.68 -0.52 19.71
CA ILE A 63 5.71 -1.60 19.63
C ILE A 63 5.15 -1.84 21.03
N ARG A 64 4.04 -2.56 21.12
CA ARG A 64 3.44 -2.93 22.39
C ARG A 64 2.93 -4.37 22.29
N ILE A 65 3.04 -5.13 23.37
CA ILE A 65 2.41 -6.44 23.52
C ILE A 65 1.36 -6.33 24.61
N SER A 66 0.14 -6.72 24.31
CA SER A 66 -0.98 -6.64 25.24
C SER A 66 -0.88 -7.68 26.37
N GLY A 67 -1.26 -7.28 27.57
CA GLY A 67 -1.48 -8.20 28.71
C GLY A 67 -2.68 -9.14 28.51
N GLU A 68 -3.52 -8.91 27.50
CA GLU A 68 -4.62 -9.80 27.10
C GLU A 68 -4.17 -10.92 26.15
N SER A 69 -2.88 -10.98 25.79
CA SER A 69 -2.33 -11.98 24.88
C SER A 69 -2.61 -13.41 25.35
N TYR A 70 -2.86 -14.33 24.43
CA TYR A 70 -3.07 -15.73 24.74
C TYR A 70 -2.59 -16.65 23.63
N LEU A 71 -2.34 -17.92 24.00
CA LEU A 71 -2.20 -19.01 23.05
C LEU A 71 -3.54 -19.73 22.93
N LEU A 72 -4.02 -19.93 21.70
CA LEU A 72 -5.18 -20.77 21.43
C LEU A 72 -4.66 -22.13 20.93
N ALA A 73 -4.88 -23.18 21.69
CA ALA A 73 -4.45 -24.53 21.34
C ALA A 73 -5.46 -25.19 20.36
N ASP A 74 -4.99 -26.24 19.66
CA ASP A 74 -5.80 -27.02 18.69
C ASP A 74 -7.03 -27.71 19.30
N ASN A 75 -7.08 -27.83 20.63
CA ASN A 75 -8.24 -28.31 21.38
C ASN A 75 -9.24 -27.19 21.76
N GLY A 76 -9.04 -25.95 21.27
CA GLY A 76 -9.89 -24.78 21.53
C GLY A 76 -9.66 -24.09 22.88
N LYS A 77 -8.72 -24.56 23.69
CA LYS A 77 -8.44 -23.95 25.00
C LYS A 77 -7.52 -22.75 24.88
N LYS A 78 -7.87 -21.64 25.56
CA LYS A 78 -7.05 -20.43 25.68
C LYS A 78 -6.10 -20.54 26.87
N TYR A 79 -4.85 -20.11 26.66
CA TYR A 79 -3.79 -20.04 27.69
C TYR A 79 -3.31 -18.58 27.77
N PRO A 80 -3.85 -17.77 28.73
CA PRO A 80 -3.49 -16.36 28.84
C PRO A 80 -2.01 -16.16 29.17
N ILE A 81 -1.43 -15.06 28.69
CA ILE A 81 -0.06 -14.68 29.02
C ILE A 81 0.10 -14.46 30.52
N ARG A 82 1.25 -14.86 31.09
CA ARG A 82 1.62 -14.61 32.48
C ARG A 82 2.47 -13.36 32.62
N SER A 83 3.47 -13.23 31.78
CA SER A 83 4.44 -12.12 31.84
C SER A 83 5.27 -12.02 30.57
N GLY A 84 5.99 -10.91 30.42
CA GLY A 84 7.08 -10.73 29.45
C GLY A 84 8.44 -10.67 30.15
N SER A 85 9.49 -11.08 29.45
CA SER A 85 10.88 -10.89 29.87
C SER A 85 11.60 -10.12 28.76
N GLY A 86 12.24 -9.01 29.11
CA GLY A 86 12.80 -8.07 28.12
C GLY A 86 11.78 -7.11 27.51
N ILE A 87 10.50 -7.25 27.88
CA ILE A 87 9.41 -6.34 27.51
C ILE A 87 8.41 -6.22 28.68
N THR A 88 7.82 -5.06 28.86
CA THR A 88 6.73 -4.84 29.81
C THR A 88 5.40 -4.84 29.05
N LEU A 89 4.48 -5.72 29.44
CA LEU A 89 3.15 -5.79 28.81
C LEU A 89 2.40 -4.47 28.98
N ASP A 90 1.59 -4.12 27.99
CA ASP A 90 0.76 -2.89 27.93
C ASP A 90 1.54 -1.57 27.92
N LYS A 91 2.88 -1.62 27.81
CA LYS A 91 3.73 -0.44 27.72
C LYS A 91 4.44 -0.36 26.38
N GLU A 92 4.74 0.87 25.97
CA GLU A 92 5.55 1.15 24.78
C GLU A 92 6.96 0.56 24.95
N PHE A 93 7.37 -0.26 24.00
CA PHE A 93 8.72 -0.78 23.87
C PHE A 93 9.37 -0.09 22.67
N TRP A 94 10.30 0.81 22.96
CA TRP A 94 10.97 1.62 21.92
C TRP A 94 12.06 0.82 21.23
N MET A 95 11.99 0.76 19.91
CA MET A 95 12.96 0.02 19.10
C MET A 95 14.32 0.70 19.09
N PRO A 96 15.42 -0.07 19.17
CA PRO A 96 16.78 0.46 19.08
C PRO A 96 17.11 0.92 17.66
N ASP A 97 18.29 1.53 17.49
CA ASP A 97 18.81 2.01 16.21
C ASP A 97 18.87 0.94 15.12
N SER A 98 19.04 -0.32 15.50
CA SER A 98 19.02 -1.46 14.56
C SER A 98 17.63 -1.77 13.99
N GLY A 99 16.56 -1.29 14.61
CA GLY A 99 15.19 -1.71 14.29
C GLY A 99 14.91 -3.17 14.61
N GLU A 100 15.76 -3.86 15.36
CA GLU A 100 15.63 -5.26 15.77
C GLU A 100 15.73 -5.40 17.28
N ALA A 101 14.83 -6.18 17.88
CA ALA A 101 14.84 -6.46 19.31
C ALA A 101 14.46 -7.92 19.60
N THR A 102 14.80 -8.39 20.81
CA THR A 102 14.44 -9.73 21.27
C THR A 102 13.84 -9.64 22.68
N PHE A 103 12.80 -10.40 22.91
CA PHE A 103 12.17 -10.56 24.22
C PHE A 103 11.44 -11.91 24.28
N SER A 104 11.02 -12.33 25.48
CA SER A 104 10.29 -13.58 25.66
C SER A 104 8.91 -13.33 26.25
N LEU A 105 7.91 -14.09 25.78
CA LEU A 105 6.54 -14.10 26.28
C LEU A 105 6.29 -15.43 27.02
N ILE A 106 5.80 -15.37 28.23
CA ILE A 106 5.67 -16.51 29.14
C ILE A 106 4.19 -16.83 29.35
N PHE A 107 3.82 -18.06 29.01
CA PHE A 107 2.47 -18.62 29.11
C PHE A 107 2.41 -19.81 30.04
N PRO A 108 1.20 -20.26 30.46
CA PRO A 108 1.03 -21.52 31.18
C PRO A 108 1.54 -22.71 30.39
N THR A 109 1.85 -23.79 31.09
CA THR A 109 2.25 -25.10 30.51
C THR A 109 1.16 -25.60 29.56
N LEU A 110 1.56 -26.02 28.37
CA LEU A 110 0.71 -26.69 27.39
C LEU A 110 0.73 -28.22 27.59
N PRO A 111 -0.41 -28.92 27.54
CA PRO A 111 -0.43 -30.38 27.51
C PRO A 111 0.39 -30.97 26.37
N ALA A 112 1.06 -32.09 26.59
CA ALA A 112 1.85 -32.77 25.56
C ALA A 112 1.02 -33.24 24.33
N THR A 113 -0.30 -33.31 24.47
CA THR A 113 -1.25 -33.64 23.39
C THR A 113 -1.46 -32.50 22.39
N VAL A 114 -1.17 -31.25 22.76
CA VAL A 114 -1.30 -30.07 21.88
C VAL A 114 -0.22 -30.12 20.82
N LYS A 115 -0.61 -30.06 19.54
CA LYS A 115 0.29 -30.13 18.38
C LYS A 115 0.49 -28.79 17.70
N THR A 116 -0.54 -27.94 17.73
CA THR A 116 -0.50 -26.61 17.14
C THR A 116 -1.12 -25.58 18.07
N ILE A 117 -0.64 -24.37 17.97
CA ILE A 117 -1.17 -23.20 18.68
C ILE A 117 -1.30 -22.01 17.74
N ASP A 118 -2.19 -21.10 18.09
CA ASP A 118 -2.24 -19.76 17.54
C ASP A 118 -1.75 -18.78 18.61
N PHE A 119 -0.89 -17.84 18.24
CA PHE A 119 -0.56 -16.69 19.10
C PHE A 119 -1.47 -15.53 18.74
N ILE A 120 -2.24 -15.06 19.71
CA ILE A 120 -3.20 -13.96 19.58
C ILE A 120 -2.86 -12.91 20.63
N GLU A 121 -2.44 -11.72 20.19
CA GLU A 121 -2.12 -10.63 21.10
C GLU A 121 -3.37 -10.08 21.81
N SER A 122 -4.46 -9.92 21.05
CA SER A 122 -5.80 -9.58 21.54
C SER A 122 -6.82 -9.84 20.43
N ASP A 123 -8.10 -9.78 20.76
CA ASP A 123 -9.19 -9.98 19.80
C ASP A 123 -9.41 -8.75 18.85
N CYS A 124 -8.63 -7.67 18.99
CA CYS A 124 -8.71 -6.52 18.10
C CYS A 124 -8.26 -6.88 16.67
N GLU A 125 -8.74 -6.14 15.68
CA GLU A 125 -8.43 -6.37 14.26
C GLU A 125 -6.93 -6.17 13.95
N ASP A 126 -6.34 -5.11 14.47
CA ASP A 126 -4.96 -4.69 14.22
C ASP A 126 -3.92 -5.35 15.15
N CYS A 127 -4.35 -6.18 16.10
CA CYS A 127 -3.45 -6.86 17.04
C CYS A 127 -2.65 -7.95 16.35
N PHE A 128 -1.42 -8.21 16.82
CA PHE A 128 -0.53 -9.21 16.25
C PHE A 128 -1.09 -10.63 16.41
N LYS A 129 -1.16 -11.35 15.31
CA LYS A 129 -1.67 -12.74 15.30
C LYS A 129 -0.79 -13.61 14.41
N ILE A 130 -0.48 -14.81 14.89
CA ILE A 130 0.25 -15.85 14.14
C ILE A 130 -0.52 -17.16 14.33
N TRP A 131 -1.00 -17.75 13.25
CA TRP A 131 -1.89 -18.91 13.30
C TRP A 131 -1.23 -20.20 12.80
N GLY A 132 -1.65 -21.32 13.34
CA GLY A 132 -1.22 -22.65 12.95
C GLY A 132 0.25 -22.91 13.22
N ILE A 133 0.79 -22.41 14.36
CA ILE A 133 2.18 -22.61 14.77
C ILE A 133 2.37 -24.07 15.19
N SER A 134 3.28 -24.76 14.56
CA SER A 134 3.57 -26.17 14.87
C SER A 134 4.48 -26.33 16.09
N LEU A 135 4.05 -27.13 17.06
CA LEU A 135 4.85 -27.49 18.22
C LEU A 135 5.76 -28.71 18.00
N ASN A 136 5.65 -29.39 16.86
CA ASN A 136 6.53 -30.53 16.51
C ASN A 136 7.54 -30.20 15.39
N GLY A 137 7.59 -28.93 14.96
CA GLY A 137 8.51 -28.45 13.93
C GLY A 137 8.12 -28.82 12.50
N LYS A 138 6.92 -29.39 12.27
CA LYS A 138 6.43 -29.79 10.95
C LYS A 138 4.99 -29.36 10.78
N LEU A 139 4.65 -28.84 9.60
CA LEU A 139 3.27 -28.67 9.17
C LEU A 139 2.72 -29.98 8.59
N PRO A 140 1.39 -30.20 8.58
CA PRO A 140 0.78 -31.31 7.87
C PRO A 140 1.14 -31.27 6.38
N GLU A 141 1.06 -32.39 5.66
CA GLU A 141 1.28 -32.42 4.22
C GLU A 141 0.33 -31.48 3.49
N LEU A 142 0.86 -30.69 2.54
CA LEU A 142 0.06 -29.76 1.75
C LEU A 142 -0.69 -30.52 0.66
N VAL A 143 -2.02 -30.43 0.69
CA VAL A 143 -2.89 -31.01 -0.33
C VAL A 143 -3.17 -29.96 -1.39
N LEU A 144 -2.57 -30.13 -2.57
CA LEU A 144 -2.82 -29.24 -3.72
C LEU A 144 -4.07 -29.72 -4.50
N PRO A 145 -4.99 -28.81 -4.84
CA PRO A 145 -6.11 -29.13 -5.72
C PRO A 145 -5.64 -29.60 -7.11
N GLU A 146 -6.40 -30.47 -7.77
CA GLU A 146 -6.05 -30.98 -9.11
C GLU A 146 -5.88 -29.84 -10.15
N GLU A 147 -6.58 -28.75 -9.98
CA GLU A 147 -6.56 -27.58 -10.87
C GLU A 147 -5.17 -26.96 -11.00
N VAL A 148 -4.32 -27.02 -9.95
CA VAL A 148 -2.94 -26.48 -10.00
C VAL A 148 -1.97 -27.34 -10.79
N LYS A 149 -2.35 -28.55 -11.12
CA LYS A 149 -1.54 -29.46 -11.92
C LYS A 149 -1.70 -29.24 -13.43
N GLN A 150 -2.67 -28.40 -13.84
CA GLN A 150 -2.92 -28.11 -15.25
C GLN A 150 -1.82 -27.19 -15.80
N LYS A 151 -1.34 -27.49 -17.01
CA LYS A 151 -0.43 -26.60 -17.73
C LYS A 151 -1.17 -25.33 -18.11
N THR A 152 -0.60 -24.19 -17.79
CA THR A 152 -1.07 -22.88 -18.26
C THR A 152 -0.60 -22.66 -19.70
N ASN A 153 -1.49 -22.22 -20.57
CA ASN A 153 -1.13 -21.84 -21.93
C ASN A 153 -0.50 -20.44 -21.92
N ALA A 154 0.53 -20.27 -22.74
CA ALA A 154 1.10 -18.95 -22.98
C ALA A 154 0.11 -18.07 -23.76
N VAL A 155 0.06 -16.77 -23.44
CA VAL A 155 -0.68 -15.78 -24.22
C VAL A 155 0.27 -15.16 -25.23
N GLU A 156 -0.07 -15.25 -26.50
CA GLU A 156 0.80 -14.72 -27.56
C GLU A 156 0.70 -13.19 -27.70
N ILE A 157 -0.47 -12.63 -27.44
CA ILE A 157 -0.78 -11.22 -27.65
C ILE A 157 -1.55 -10.69 -26.44
N LEU A 158 -1.17 -9.51 -25.93
CA LEU A 158 -1.95 -8.82 -24.90
C LEU A 158 -3.34 -8.43 -25.41
N PRO A 159 -4.40 -8.49 -24.59
CA PRO A 159 -5.69 -7.93 -24.92
C PRO A 159 -5.55 -6.45 -25.32
N ALA A 160 -6.32 -6.00 -26.30
CA ALA A 160 -6.25 -4.61 -26.73
C ALA A 160 -6.54 -3.64 -25.56
N PRO A 161 -5.74 -2.56 -25.38
CA PRO A 161 -5.93 -1.58 -24.32
C PRO A 161 -7.05 -0.60 -24.68
N GLN A 162 -8.30 -1.10 -24.66
CA GLN A 162 -9.50 -0.34 -25.01
C GLN A 162 -10.33 -0.03 -23.77
N LEU A 163 -10.85 1.19 -23.72
CA LEU A 163 -11.76 1.62 -22.68
C LEU A 163 -13.14 0.96 -22.87
N THR A 164 -13.69 0.44 -21.78
CA THR A 164 -15.01 -0.23 -21.75
C THR A 164 -15.62 -0.14 -20.36
N MET A 165 -16.95 -0.27 -20.30
CA MET A 165 -17.67 -0.53 -19.06
C MET A 165 -17.81 -2.04 -18.88
N GLY A 166 -16.80 -2.66 -18.29
CA GLY A 166 -16.73 -4.12 -18.17
C GLY A 166 -16.55 -4.60 -16.74
N LYS A 167 -16.75 -5.92 -16.56
CA LYS A 167 -16.47 -6.62 -15.30
C LYS A 167 -15.58 -7.82 -15.58
N ALA A 168 -14.70 -8.14 -14.64
CA ALA A 168 -13.96 -9.39 -14.62
C ALA A 168 -14.28 -10.14 -13.33
N THR A 169 -14.22 -11.47 -13.36
CA THR A 169 -14.40 -12.30 -12.18
C THR A 169 -13.05 -12.66 -11.60
N LEU A 170 -12.85 -12.39 -10.31
CA LEU A 170 -11.74 -12.92 -9.53
C LEU A 170 -12.25 -14.01 -8.61
N SER A 171 -11.79 -15.24 -8.80
CA SER A 171 -12.14 -16.38 -7.96
C SER A 171 -10.90 -17.12 -7.46
N GLY A 172 -11.04 -17.87 -6.39
CA GLY A 172 -9.90 -18.62 -5.89
C GLY A 172 -10.13 -19.33 -4.57
N LYS A 173 -9.02 -19.78 -3.99
CA LYS A 173 -9.01 -20.48 -2.71
C LYS A 173 -7.72 -20.22 -1.93
N LEU A 174 -7.85 -20.06 -0.62
CA LEU A 174 -6.75 -20.03 0.33
C LEU A 174 -6.50 -21.47 0.81
N LEU A 175 -5.29 -22.00 0.59
CA LEU A 175 -4.89 -23.31 1.10
C LEU A 175 -4.62 -23.22 2.61
N ASP A 176 -5.03 -24.23 3.35
CA ASP A 176 -4.94 -24.31 4.82
C ASP A 176 -5.70 -23.22 5.58
N TYR A 177 -6.64 -22.54 4.92
CA TYR A 177 -7.50 -21.55 5.57
C TYR A 177 -8.38 -22.20 6.63
N LYS A 178 -8.55 -21.48 7.74
CA LYS A 178 -9.58 -21.75 8.75
C LYS A 178 -10.35 -20.48 9.03
N HIS A 179 -11.63 -20.60 9.17
CA HIS A 179 -12.52 -19.43 9.37
C HIS A 179 -12.12 -18.56 10.56
N ASN A 180 -11.58 -19.16 11.63
CA ASN A 180 -11.10 -18.44 12.81
C ASN A 180 -9.84 -17.57 12.56
N TYR A 181 -9.20 -17.66 11.38
CA TYR A 181 -8.05 -16.80 11.06
C TYR A 181 -8.47 -15.36 10.77
N GLN A 182 -9.74 -15.12 10.43
CA GLN A 182 -10.27 -13.78 10.20
C GLN A 182 -9.38 -12.93 9.26
N LEU A 183 -8.93 -13.55 8.17
CA LEU A 183 -8.08 -12.89 7.19
C LEU A 183 -8.91 -11.93 6.34
N ASN A 184 -8.41 -10.71 6.16
CA ASN A 184 -8.96 -9.74 5.24
C ASN A 184 -8.22 -9.85 3.90
N LEU A 185 -8.97 -10.10 2.83
CA LEU A 185 -8.45 -10.14 1.47
C LEU A 185 -9.10 -9.02 0.66
N ASN A 186 -8.28 -8.16 0.07
CA ASN A 186 -8.76 -7.00 -0.68
C ASN A 186 -8.02 -6.90 -2.02
N ALA A 187 -8.74 -6.46 -3.05
CA ALA A 187 -8.14 -6.03 -4.29
C ALA A 187 -8.05 -4.49 -4.31
N TYR A 188 -6.90 -3.97 -4.76
CA TYR A 188 -6.66 -2.53 -4.88
C TYR A 188 -6.55 -2.14 -6.35
N LEU A 189 -7.45 -1.28 -6.78
CA LEU A 189 -7.53 -0.79 -8.15
C LEU A 189 -7.68 0.73 -8.17
N CYS A 190 -6.82 1.42 -8.91
CA CYS A 190 -6.99 2.85 -9.16
C CYS A 190 -8.16 3.08 -10.13
N GLU A 191 -9.15 3.83 -9.69
CA GLU A 191 -10.25 4.24 -10.55
C GLU A 191 -9.73 5.24 -11.59
N LEU A 192 -10.03 4.97 -12.86
CA LEU A 192 -9.41 5.65 -14.00
C LEU A 192 -9.68 7.16 -14.02
N LEU A 193 -10.92 7.59 -13.71
CA LEU A 193 -11.32 8.99 -13.84
C LEU A 193 -11.13 9.81 -12.55
N THR A 194 -10.85 9.17 -11.41
CA THR A 194 -10.57 9.89 -10.17
C THR A 194 -9.12 9.81 -9.73
N GLY A 195 -8.37 8.82 -10.22
CA GLY A 195 -7.03 8.50 -9.76
C GLY A 195 -6.98 8.10 -8.27
N ASN A 196 -8.13 7.79 -7.68
CA ASN A 196 -8.22 7.28 -6.31
C ASN A 196 -8.03 5.77 -6.33
N GLU A 197 -7.37 5.25 -5.31
CA GLU A 197 -7.28 3.82 -5.10
C GLU A 197 -8.55 3.34 -4.39
N ASN A 198 -9.21 2.39 -5.01
CA ASN A 198 -10.38 1.73 -4.46
C ASN A 198 -9.97 0.41 -3.82
N GLU A 199 -10.33 0.25 -2.58
CA GLU A 199 -10.26 -1.01 -1.86
C GLU A 199 -11.53 -1.80 -2.13
N ILE A 200 -11.38 -3.00 -2.70
CA ILE A 200 -12.47 -3.89 -3.05
C ILE A 200 -12.37 -5.11 -2.14
N PRO A 201 -13.22 -5.22 -1.11
CA PRO A 201 -13.20 -6.34 -0.18
C PRO A 201 -13.63 -7.63 -0.90
N ILE A 202 -12.90 -8.72 -0.61
CA ILE A 202 -13.16 -10.05 -1.14
C ILE A 202 -13.62 -10.94 0.00
N GLU A 203 -14.88 -11.36 -0.03
CA GLU A 203 -15.44 -12.24 0.98
C GLU A 203 -14.85 -13.65 0.85
N ILE A 204 -14.25 -14.15 1.93
CA ILE A 204 -13.69 -15.50 2.04
C ILE A 204 -14.74 -16.38 2.72
N LYS A 205 -15.17 -17.45 2.03
CA LYS A 205 -16.10 -18.44 2.56
C LYS A 205 -15.42 -19.34 3.61
N GLU A 206 -16.20 -20.08 4.36
CA GLU A 206 -15.72 -20.98 5.43
C GLU A 206 -14.67 -22.00 4.96
N ASP A 207 -14.79 -22.46 3.71
CA ASP A 207 -13.86 -23.42 3.09
C ASP A 207 -12.61 -22.77 2.47
N GLY A 208 -12.45 -21.46 2.65
CA GLY A 208 -11.36 -20.67 2.10
C GLY A 208 -11.54 -20.25 0.64
N SER A 209 -12.66 -20.61 -0.02
CA SER A 209 -12.94 -20.17 -1.37
C SER A 209 -13.47 -18.73 -1.41
N PHE A 210 -13.27 -18.05 -2.53
CA PHE A 210 -13.80 -16.71 -2.77
C PHE A 210 -14.16 -16.50 -4.24
N CYS A 211 -15.09 -15.58 -4.50
CA CYS A 211 -15.46 -15.17 -5.85
C CYS A 211 -16.06 -13.76 -5.80
N THR A 212 -15.48 -12.83 -6.55
CA THR A 212 -15.96 -11.45 -6.63
C THR A 212 -15.89 -10.92 -8.05
N ALA A 213 -16.82 -10.05 -8.42
CA ALA A 213 -16.81 -9.33 -9.68
C ALA A 213 -16.17 -7.96 -9.47
N ILE A 214 -15.21 -7.60 -10.32
CA ILE A 214 -14.46 -6.35 -10.28
C ILE A 214 -14.81 -5.53 -11.52
N ASP A 215 -15.26 -4.29 -11.34
CA ASP A 215 -15.52 -3.35 -12.42
C ASP A 215 -14.17 -2.88 -13.01
N LEU A 216 -13.96 -3.08 -14.30
CA LEU A 216 -12.76 -2.71 -15.01
C LEU A 216 -13.07 -1.75 -16.16
N SER A 217 -12.27 -0.70 -16.28
CA SER A 217 -12.36 0.27 -17.38
C SER A 217 -11.53 -0.12 -18.61
N ALA A 218 -10.62 -1.05 -18.47
CA ALA A 218 -9.76 -1.61 -19.51
C ALA A 218 -9.08 -2.88 -18.99
N PRO A 219 -8.39 -3.69 -19.82
CA PRO A 219 -7.41 -4.65 -19.32
C PRO A 219 -6.38 -3.92 -18.47
N THR A 220 -6.16 -4.37 -17.24
CA THR A 220 -5.28 -3.65 -16.31
C THR A 220 -4.73 -4.57 -15.22
N SER A 221 -3.63 -4.18 -14.60
CA SER A 221 -3.15 -4.81 -13.38
C SER A 221 -3.87 -4.24 -12.16
N LEU A 222 -3.96 -5.04 -11.11
CA LEU A 222 -4.43 -4.66 -9.78
C LEU A 222 -3.61 -5.38 -8.72
N ASP A 223 -3.61 -4.87 -7.50
CA ASP A 223 -2.89 -5.47 -6.40
C ASP A 223 -3.85 -6.25 -5.48
N LEU A 224 -3.45 -7.47 -5.13
CA LEU A 224 -4.13 -8.29 -4.14
C LEU A 224 -3.37 -8.21 -2.82
N VAL A 225 -4.07 -7.82 -1.76
CA VAL A 225 -3.51 -7.55 -0.43
C VAL A 225 -4.21 -8.43 0.59
N MET A 226 -3.45 -9.08 1.45
CA MET A 226 -3.96 -9.85 2.58
C MET A 226 -3.46 -9.21 3.89
N GLY A 227 -4.40 -8.75 4.70
CA GLY A 227 -4.06 -7.91 5.84
C GLY A 227 -3.41 -6.60 5.38
N ARG A 228 -2.12 -6.43 5.69
CA ARG A 228 -1.33 -5.23 5.28
C ARG A 228 -0.26 -5.53 4.22
N GLU A 229 -0.20 -6.77 3.77
CA GLU A 229 0.87 -7.24 2.88
C GLU A 229 0.32 -7.49 1.47
N LYS A 230 0.97 -6.89 0.48
CA LYS A 230 0.72 -7.22 -0.92
C LYS A 230 1.21 -8.63 -1.19
N ILE A 231 0.29 -9.48 -1.64
CA ILE A 231 0.58 -10.89 -1.92
C ILE A 231 0.71 -11.19 -3.42
N SER A 232 0.09 -10.37 -4.27
CA SER A 232 0.08 -10.58 -5.72
C SER A 232 -0.17 -9.28 -6.47
N THR A 233 0.33 -9.19 -7.70
CA THR A 233 -0.21 -8.32 -8.75
C THR A 233 -0.91 -9.20 -9.77
N LEU A 234 -2.17 -8.89 -10.08
CA LEU A 234 -2.99 -9.62 -11.04
C LEU A 234 -3.24 -8.75 -12.27
N PHE A 235 -3.05 -9.30 -13.45
CA PHE A 235 -3.54 -8.71 -14.69
C PHE A 235 -4.90 -9.31 -15.01
N MET A 236 -5.90 -8.47 -15.18
CA MET A 236 -7.28 -8.87 -15.44
C MET A 236 -7.83 -8.16 -16.67
N THR A 237 -8.74 -8.83 -17.36
CA THR A 237 -9.35 -8.34 -18.60
C THR A 237 -10.87 -8.33 -18.44
N PRO A 238 -11.57 -7.25 -18.84
CA PRO A 238 -13.04 -7.23 -18.86
C PRO A 238 -13.61 -8.43 -19.62
N GLY A 239 -14.61 -9.09 -19.04
CA GLY A 239 -15.28 -10.27 -19.62
C GLY A 239 -14.57 -11.60 -19.35
N GLU A 240 -13.42 -11.60 -18.69
CA GLU A 240 -12.62 -12.80 -18.41
C GLU A 240 -12.66 -13.19 -16.93
N ASP A 241 -12.45 -14.49 -16.68
CA ASP A 241 -12.31 -15.04 -15.34
C ASP A 241 -10.83 -15.24 -15.00
N THR A 242 -10.41 -14.71 -13.85
CA THR A 242 -9.08 -14.97 -13.27
C THR A 242 -9.26 -15.84 -12.04
N LYS A 243 -8.54 -16.98 -12.02
CA LYS A 243 -8.55 -17.87 -10.87
C LYS A 243 -7.18 -17.97 -10.24
N ILE A 244 -7.13 -17.81 -8.90
CA ILE A 244 -5.89 -17.85 -8.12
C ILE A 244 -6.05 -18.78 -6.91
N ILE A 245 -5.05 -19.65 -6.67
CA ILE A 245 -4.93 -20.41 -5.44
C ILE A 245 -3.74 -19.87 -4.65
N ILE A 246 -3.98 -19.50 -3.41
CA ILE A 246 -3.03 -18.83 -2.53
C ILE A 246 -2.56 -19.82 -1.47
N ASN A 247 -1.26 -20.13 -1.48
CA ASN A 247 -0.62 -20.98 -0.48
C ASN A 247 -0.18 -20.12 0.71
N LEU A 248 -0.99 -20.09 1.77
CA LEU A 248 -0.75 -19.26 2.96
C LEU A 248 0.60 -19.56 3.61
N ARG A 249 1.04 -20.84 3.62
CA ARG A 249 2.34 -21.21 4.19
C ARG A 249 3.50 -20.59 3.45
N GLU A 250 3.48 -20.67 2.11
CA GLU A 250 4.55 -20.15 1.28
C GLU A 250 4.58 -18.62 1.23
N ILE A 251 3.42 -17.96 1.25
CA ILE A 251 3.34 -16.50 1.46
C ILE A 251 4.04 -16.15 2.77
N SER A 252 3.60 -16.74 3.88
CA SER A 252 4.14 -16.47 5.22
C SER A 252 5.63 -16.79 5.34
N ARG A 253 6.07 -17.97 4.83
CA ARG A 253 7.49 -18.37 4.83
C ARG A 253 8.36 -17.36 4.07
N SER A 254 7.94 -16.98 2.88
CA SER A 254 8.72 -16.08 2.01
C SER A 254 8.85 -14.65 2.56
N GLN A 255 7.90 -14.22 3.35
CA GLN A 255 7.89 -12.90 4.01
C GLN A 255 8.58 -12.93 5.38
N SER A 256 8.81 -14.10 5.95
CA SER A 256 9.48 -14.25 7.25
C SER A 256 10.98 -14.02 7.12
N LYS A 257 11.55 -13.20 8.00
CA LYS A 257 13.01 -13.02 8.08
C LYS A 257 13.71 -14.28 8.59
N LEU A 258 13.02 -15.06 9.44
CA LEU A 258 13.55 -16.29 10.01
C LEU A 258 13.40 -17.50 9.07
N LEU A 259 12.23 -17.63 8.40
CA LEU A 259 11.89 -18.84 7.64
C LEU A 259 12.19 -18.76 6.14
N LYS A 260 12.47 -17.58 5.59
CA LYS A 260 12.66 -17.38 4.13
C LYS A 260 13.78 -18.24 3.51
N GLN A 261 14.73 -18.70 4.31
CA GLN A 261 15.83 -19.56 3.88
C GLN A 261 15.46 -21.06 3.85
N ASN A 262 14.32 -21.43 4.46
CA ASN A 262 13.86 -22.81 4.45
C ASN A 262 13.40 -23.19 3.04
N LYS A 263 13.50 -24.49 2.72
CA LYS A 263 13.07 -25.03 1.44
C LYS A 263 11.56 -24.76 1.23
N PRO A 264 11.15 -24.23 0.06
CA PRO A 264 9.75 -24.06 -0.27
C PRO A 264 8.98 -25.38 -0.31
N GLU A 265 7.73 -25.37 0.14
CA GLU A 265 6.78 -26.49 0.06
C GLU A 265 5.78 -26.30 -1.09
N GLY A 266 6.21 -25.70 -2.21
CA GLY A 266 5.40 -25.41 -3.38
C GLY A 266 5.54 -23.95 -3.84
N GLU A 267 4.69 -23.55 -4.76
CA GLU A 267 4.59 -22.16 -5.21
C GLU A 267 3.75 -21.34 -4.20
N LYS A 268 4.01 -20.04 -4.12
CA LYS A 268 3.17 -19.12 -3.32
C LYS A 268 1.76 -18.99 -3.90
N LEU A 269 1.69 -18.95 -5.23
CA LEU A 269 0.49 -18.65 -6.00
C LEU A 269 0.41 -19.58 -7.19
N TYR A 270 -0.79 -20.10 -7.44
CA TYR A 270 -1.10 -20.87 -8.63
C TYR A 270 -2.20 -20.15 -9.40
N PHE A 271 -2.05 -20.05 -10.71
CA PHE A 271 -2.97 -19.33 -11.58
C PHE A 271 -3.61 -20.26 -12.59
N SER A 272 -4.88 -20.03 -12.90
CA SER A 272 -5.58 -20.66 -14.01
C SER A 272 -6.49 -19.66 -14.72
N GLY A 273 -6.95 -19.99 -15.94
CA GLY A 273 -7.67 -19.08 -16.82
C GLY A 273 -6.78 -18.51 -17.92
N THR A 274 -7.34 -17.64 -18.74
CA THR A 274 -6.72 -17.13 -19.99
C THR A 274 -5.40 -16.40 -19.72
N MET A 275 -5.33 -15.60 -18.65
CA MET A 275 -4.14 -14.81 -18.29
C MET A 275 -3.20 -15.51 -17.28
N ALA A 276 -3.36 -16.81 -17.07
CA ALA A 276 -2.62 -17.53 -16.02
C ALA A 276 -1.08 -17.44 -16.16
N GLN A 277 -0.54 -17.61 -17.37
CA GLN A 277 0.91 -17.51 -17.60
C GLN A 277 1.41 -16.08 -17.38
N LEU A 278 0.66 -15.08 -17.81
CA LEU A 278 0.99 -13.67 -17.59
C LEU A 278 1.02 -13.35 -16.09
N ASN A 279 -0.01 -13.78 -15.35
CA ASN A 279 -0.09 -13.60 -13.91
C ASN A 279 1.03 -14.34 -13.17
N LYS A 280 1.42 -15.52 -13.63
CA LYS A 280 2.58 -16.24 -13.10
C LYS A 280 3.87 -15.43 -13.31
N THR A 281 4.06 -14.82 -14.47
CA THR A 281 5.22 -13.98 -14.77
C THR A 281 5.27 -12.75 -13.87
N LEU A 282 4.15 -12.05 -13.70
CA LEU A 282 4.05 -10.87 -12.83
C LEU A 282 4.32 -11.16 -11.34
N ASN A 283 4.23 -12.42 -10.92
CA ASN A 283 4.45 -12.86 -9.53
C ASN A 283 5.73 -13.71 -9.36
N SER A 284 6.64 -13.65 -10.32
CA SER A 284 7.92 -14.38 -10.32
C SER A 284 9.11 -13.44 -10.07
N LYS A 285 10.32 -13.91 -10.36
CA LYS A 285 11.55 -13.10 -10.38
C LYS A 285 11.47 -11.87 -11.31
N TRP A 286 10.51 -11.84 -12.21
CA TRP A 286 10.24 -10.72 -13.12
C TRP A 286 9.42 -9.61 -12.48
N ALA A 287 8.76 -9.87 -11.33
CA ALA A 287 8.14 -8.82 -10.54
C ALA A 287 9.19 -7.78 -10.15
N THR A 288 8.92 -6.52 -10.43
CA THR A 288 9.89 -5.45 -10.12
C THR A 288 9.30 -4.49 -9.13
N GLU A 289 10.04 -4.35 -8.07
CA GLU A 289 9.93 -3.18 -7.24
C GLU A 289 10.96 -2.15 -7.72
N TRP A 290 10.51 -1.13 -8.44
CA TRP A 290 11.38 0.00 -8.81
C TRP A 290 11.94 0.68 -7.56
N GLU A 291 11.10 0.79 -6.54
CA GLU A 291 11.40 1.36 -5.23
C GLU A 291 11.74 0.26 -4.20
N GLY A 292 12.59 -0.71 -4.58
CA GLY A 292 13.09 -1.76 -3.68
C GLY A 292 13.79 -1.17 -2.44
N LYS A 293 14.06 -2.00 -1.44
CA LYS A 293 14.60 -1.60 -0.13
C LYS A 293 15.84 -0.70 -0.19
N ASP A 294 16.65 -0.86 -1.22
CA ASP A 294 17.89 -0.10 -1.38
C ASP A 294 17.69 1.19 -2.20
N PHE A 295 16.56 1.37 -2.86
CA PHE A 295 16.29 2.52 -3.72
C PHE A 295 16.50 3.87 -2.99
N LEU A 296 15.88 4.07 -1.84
CA LEU A 296 16.02 5.32 -1.08
C LEU A 296 17.47 5.57 -0.64
N LYS A 297 18.20 4.50 -0.34
CA LYS A 297 19.62 4.60 0.01
C LYS A 297 20.48 4.99 -1.19
N GLU A 298 20.19 4.39 -2.34
CA GLU A 298 20.93 4.67 -3.57
C GLU A 298 20.74 6.10 -4.06
N ILE A 299 19.52 6.66 -3.93
CA ILE A 299 19.21 8.02 -4.39
C ILE A 299 19.50 9.11 -3.35
N TYR A 300 19.90 8.73 -2.13
CA TYR A 300 20.18 9.70 -1.06
C TYR A 300 21.26 10.69 -1.47
N ASN A 301 20.99 11.98 -1.34
CA ASN A 301 21.85 13.10 -1.71
C ASN A 301 22.16 13.25 -3.22
N MET A 302 21.43 12.59 -4.10
CA MET A 302 21.59 12.82 -5.55
C MET A 302 21.12 14.22 -5.96
N SER A 303 21.82 14.83 -6.90
CA SER A 303 21.33 15.98 -7.66
C SER A 303 20.20 15.54 -8.60
N ALA A 304 19.51 16.51 -9.20
CA ALA A 304 18.45 16.20 -10.18
C ALA A 304 18.98 15.48 -11.44
N GLU A 305 20.17 15.86 -11.88
CA GLU A 305 20.86 15.23 -13.01
C GLU A 305 21.26 13.78 -12.71
N GLU A 306 21.86 13.53 -11.52
CA GLU A 306 22.25 12.20 -11.09
C GLU A 306 21.03 11.30 -10.91
N TYR A 307 19.95 11.79 -10.30
CA TYR A 307 18.70 11.05 -10.14
C TYR A 307 18.08 10.69 -11.49
N LYS A 308 18.01 11.65 -12.43
CA LYS A 308 17.50 11.40 -13.78
C LYS A 308 18.35 10.35 -14.51
N ALA A 309 19.67 10.48 -14.46
CA ALA A 309 20.58 9.51 -15.06
C ALA A 309 20.43 8.12 -14.43
N TYR A 310 20.31 8.03 -13.12
CA TYR A 310 20.06 6.80 -12.39
C TYR A 310 18.77 6.10 -12.87
N CYS A 311 17.64 6.82 -12.92
CA CYS A 311 16.37 6.27 -13.37
C CYS A 311 16.43 5.80 -14.85
N LEU A 312 17.02 6.59 -15.74
CA LEU A 312 17.15 6.23 -17.15
C LEU A 312 18.07 5.02 -17.36
N ASN A 313 19.19 4.92 -16.63
CA ASN A 313 20.08 3.77 -16.69
C ASN A 313 19.38 2.50 -16.19
N LYS A 314 18.65 2.59 -15.07
CA LYS A 314 17.85 1.49 -14.52
C LYS A 314 16.80 1.01 -15.54
N TYR A 315 16.10 1.95 -16.18
CA TYR A 315 15.13 1.66 -17.23
C TYR A 315 15.75 0.92 -18.43
N GLN A 316 16.87 1.42 -18.96
CA GLN A 316 17.57 0.82 -20.10
C GLN A 316 18.11 -0.57 -19.79
N ASN A 317 18.76 -0.74 -18.64
CA ASN A 317 19.29 -2.02 -18.19
C ASN A 317 18.18 -3.06 -18.07
N ARG A 318 17.06 -2.69 -17.45
CA ARG A 318 15.93 -3.59 -17.31
C ARG A 318 15.29 -3.93 -18.66
N ASN A 319 15.11 -2.97 -19.55
CA ASN A 319 14.64 -3.25 -20.91
C ASN A 319 15.52 -4.27 -21.62
N SER A 320 16.84 -4.12 -21.53
CA SER A 320 17.79 -5.08 -22.12
C SER A 320 17.64 -6.47 -21.53
N ILE A 321 17.50 -6.59 -20.20
CA ILE A 321 17.29 -7.89 -19.53
C ILE A 321 15.99 -8.53 -20.01
N ILE A 322 14.87 -7.80 -20.04
CA ILE A 322 13.56 -8.30 -20.46
C ILE A 322 13.58 -8.71 -21.95
N GLN A 323 14.18 -7.92 -22.82
CA GLN A 323 14.26 -8.20 -24.25
C GLN A 323 15.06 -9.47 -24.55
N ASN A 324 16.13 -9.74 -23.80
CA ASN A 324 17.02 -10.87 -24.01
C ASN A 324 16.58 -12.16 -23.27
N ALA A 325 15.52 -12.09 -22.43
CA ALA A 325 15.02 -13.23 -21.66
C ALA A 325 14.33 -14.25 -22.57
N LYS A 326 14.93 -15.43 -22.75
CA LYS A 326 14.40 -16.49 -23.64
C LYS A 326 13.20 -17.22 -23.06
N GLU A 327 13.04 -17.19 -21.73
CA GLU A 327 11.96 -17.86 -21.00
C GLU A 327 10.64 -17.08 -20.99
N LEU A 328 10.64 -15.83 -21.46
CA LEU A 328 9.42 -15.01 -21.51
C LEU A 328 8.67 -15.25 -22.84
N ASP A 329 7.36 -15.50 -22.72
CA ASP A 329 6.44 -15.41 -23.85
C ASP A 329 6.26 -13.96 -24.31
N ASN A 330 5.66 -13.77 -25.49
CA ASN A 330 5.53 -12.45 -26.11
C ASN A 330 4.68 -11.47 -25.30
N ALA A 331 3.52 -11.91 -24.78
CA ALA A 331 2.64 -11.05 -24.01
C ALA A 331 3.28 -10.65 -22.67
N SER A 332 3.91 -11.59 -21.96
CA SER A 332 4.64 -11.31 -20.73
C SER A 332 5.79 -10.32 -20.96
N ARG A 333 6.57 -10.51 -22.02
CA ARG A 333 7.64 -9.58 -22.40
C ARG A 333 7.11 -8.18 -22.67
N GLN A 334 6.05 -8.06 -23.46
CA GLN A 334 5.42 -6.79 -23.79
C GLN A 334 4.91 -6.07 -22.53
N LEU A 335 4.18 -6.78 -21.66
CA LEU A 335 3.65 -6.18 -20.42
C LEU A 335 4.76 -5.70 -19.48
N LEU A 336 5.84 -6.49 -19.32
CA LEU A 336 6.97 -6.10 -18.49
C LEU A 336 7.72 -4.87 -19.03
N LEU A 337 7.82 -4.72 -20.36
CA LEU A 337 8.40 -3.52 -20.98
C LEU A 337 7.53 -2.30 -20.77
N ILE A 338 6.20 -2.45 -20.87
CA ILE A 338 5.23 -1.39 -20.60
C ILE A 338 5.26 -0.98 -19.13
N ASP A 339 5.26 -1.95 -18.21
CA ASP A 339 5.39 -1.68 -16.79
C ASP A 339 6.70 -0.95 -16.47
N ASN A 340 7.83 -1.39 -17.03
CA ASN A 340 9.12 -0.71 -16.86
C ASN A 340 9.10 0.74 -17.36
N LYS A 341 8.43 0.98 -18.49
CA LYS A 341 8.21 2.33 -19.04
C LYS A 341 7.38 3.20 -18.10
N PHE A 342 6.31 2.64 -17.55
CA PHE A 342 5.45 3.31 -16.58
C PHE A 342 6.21 3.64 -15.28
N GLN A 343 6.89 2.66 -14.68
CA GLN A 343 7.63 2.83 -13.43
C GLN A 343 8.73 3.89 -13.55
N CYS A 344 9.49 3.88 -14.66
CA CYS A 344 10.50 4.92 -14.92
C CYS A 344 9.87 6.31 -14.99
N THR A 345 8.75 6.45 -15.71
CA THR A 345 8.05 7.74 -15.86
C THR A 345 7.50 8.21 -14.50
N ALA A 346 6.92 7.31 -13.72
CA ALA A 346 6.42 7.62 -12.38
C ALA A 346 7.54 8.06 -11.43
N ALA A 347 8.68 7.34 -11.42
CA ALA A 347 9.84 7.70 -10.62
C ALA A 347 10.39 9.10 -10.98
N LEU A 348 10.54 9.38 -12.29
CA LEU A 348 11.03 10.68 -12.77
C LEU A 348 10.05 11.82 -12.45
N ASN A 349 8.74 11.58 -12.52
CA ASN A 349 7.74 12.57 -12.08
C ASN A 349 7.85 12.86 -10.58
N SER A 350 8.13 11.85 -9.76
CA SER A 350 8.12 11.93 -8.30
C SER A 350 9.51 12.26 -7.69
N ILE A 351 10.41 12.88 -8.44
CA ILE A 351 11.78 13.20 -7.99
C ILE A 351 11.80 13.85 -6.61
N ASN A 352 10.96 14.85 -6.39
CA ASN A 352 10.96 15.59 -5.13
C ASN A 352 10.51 14.73 -3.94
N SER A 353 9.44 13.96 -4.12
CA SER A 353 8.91 13.06 -3.10
C SER A 353 9.91 11.95 -2.79
N ASN A 354 10.56 11.38 -3.80
CA ASN A 354 11.54 10.31 -3.64
C ASN A 354 12.81 10.79 -2.95
N LEU A 355 13.38 11.92 -3.35
CA LEU A 355 14.57 12.49 -2.70
C LEU A 355 14.27 12.99 -1.28
N MET A 356 13.08 13.54 -1.04
CA MET A 356 12.64 13.92 0.30
C MET A 356 12.53 12.70 1.21
N ASN A 357 11.92 11.62 0.74
CA ASN A 357 11.82 10.38 1.49
C ASN A 357 13.21 9.79 1.78
N ALA A 358 14.11 9.78 0.80
CA ALA A 358 15.50 9.36 1.00
C ALA A 358 16.21 10.20 2.07
N TYR A 359 16.01 11.51 2.05
CA TYR A 359 16.57 12.42 3.05
C TYR A 359 16.00 12.17 4.45
N ILE A 360 14.68 11.98 4.58
CA ILE A 360 14.02 11.65 5.85
C ILE A 360 14.61 10.36 6.45
N TYR A 361 14.84 9.33 5.63
CA TYR A 361 15.34 8.05 6.12
C TYR A 361 16.84 8.03 6.44
N TYR A 362 17.66 8.79 5.72
CA TYR A 362 19.12 8.65 5.78
C TYR A 362 19.89 9.87 6.28
N SER A 363 19.23 10.99 6.58
CA SER A 363 19.89 12.19 7.13
C SER A 363 20.37 12.04 8.59
N GLY A 364 19.87 11.01 9.29
CA GLY A 364 20.14 10.85 10.73
C GLY A 364 19.38 11.82 11.63
N LEU A 365 18.50 12.66 11.06
CA LEU A 365 17.67 13.60 11.80
C LEU A 365 16.35 12.94 12.20
N PRO A 366 15.69 13.37 13.32
CA PRO A 366 14.31 13.03 13.58
C PRO A 366 13.41 13.40 12.40
N GLU A 367 12.42 12.56 12.06
CA GLU A 367 11.56 12.71 10.87
C GLU A 367 11.03 14.14 10.67
N ARG A 368 10.50 14.74 11.75
CA ARG A 368 9.97 16.13 11.71
C ARG A 368 11.03 17.17 11.38
N GLU A 369 12.27 16.97 11.85
CA GLU A 369 13.39 17.88 11.58
C GLU A 369 13.94 17.67 10.18
N ALA A 370 14.07 16.43 9.74
CA ALA A 370 14.45 16.08 8.38
C ALA A 370 13.47 16.68 7.36
N PHE A 371 12.16 16.52 7.58
CA PHE A 371 11.13 17.11 6.72
C PHE A 371 11.25 18.63 6.60
N LYS A 372 11.56 19.33 7.71
CA LYS A 372 11.70 20.80 7.72
C LYS A 372 13.00 21.30 7.09
N SER A 373 14.07 20.52 7.18
CA SER A 373 15.40 20.89 6.69
C SER A 373 15.64 20.47 5.23
N TYR A 374 14.79 19.58 4.70
CA TYR A 374 14.90 19.14 3.31
C TYR A 374 14.77 20.32 2.34
N LYS A 375 15.70 20.39 1.40
CA LYS A 375 15.66 21.32 0.27
C LYS A 375 15.56 20.54 -1.02
N ALA A 376 14.49 20.76 -1.74
CA ALA A 376 14.33 20.14 -3.04
C ALA A 376 15.41 20.63 -4.02
N PRO A 377 15.94 19.75 -4.89
CA PRO A 377 16.96 20.13 -5.85
C PRO A 377 16.40 21.09 -6.90
N ASP A 378 17.25 21.96 -7.42
CA ASP A 378 16.95 22.71 -8.62
C ASP A 378 16.90 21.78 -9.82
N LEU A 379 15.89 21.93 -10.66
CA LEU A 379 15.72 21.10 -11.85
C LEU A 379 16.35 21.81 -13.06
N PRO A 380 17.19 21.12 -13.85
CA PRO A 380 17.70 21.67 -15.10
C PRO A 380 16.56 21.89 -16.10
N THR A 381 16.71 22.85 -16.99
CA THR A 381 15.68 23.25 -17.98
C THR A 381 15.19 22.11 -18.86
N ASN A 382 16.04 21.12 -19.10
CA ASN A 382 15.74 19.91 -19.89
C ASN A 382 15.37 18.69 -19.00
N TYR A 383 15.07 18.90 -17.72
CA TYR A 383 14.76 17.76 -16.84
C TYR A 383 13.61 16.91 -17.40
N TYR A 384 12.56 17.53 -17.91
CA TYR A 384 11.34 16.87 -18.37
C TYR A 384 11.39 16.32 -19.80
N ASP A 385 12.55 16.29 -20.48
CA ASP A 385 12.68 15.74 -21.84
C ASP A 385 12.37 14.23 -21.92
N TYR A 386 12.45 13.50 -20.79
CA TYR A 386 12.05 12.10 -20.68
C TYR A 386 10.57 11.88 -21.06
N ILE A 387 9.71 12.90 -20.91
CA ILE A 387 8.31 12.82 -21.35
C ILE A 387 8.22 12.47 -22.83
N ARG A 388 9.09 13.07 -23.64
CA ARG A 388 9.19 12.77 -25.07
C ARG A 388 9.96 11.48 -25.33
N THR A 389 11.11 11.29 -24.70
CA THR A 389 12.03 10.19 -25.00
C THR A 389 11.50 8.83 -24.55
N ILE A 390 10.79 8.77 -23.43
CA ILE A 390 10.11 7.55 -22.96
C ILE A 390 8.75 7.39 -23.66
N GLY A 391 8.00 8.48 -23.86
CA GLY A 391 6.73 8.49 -24.59
C GLY A 391 5.61 7.70 -23.91
N ALA A 392 5.60 7.64 -22.56
CA ALA A 392 4.60 6.89 -21.82
C ALA A 392 3.26 7.60 -21.69
N LEU A 393 3.27 8.91 -21.38
CA LEU A 393 2.10 9.63 -20.88
C LEU A 393 0.86 9.59 -21.79
N ASN A 394 1.03 9.54 -23.11
CA ASN A 394 -0.08 9.54 -24.08
C ASN A 394 -0.20 8.20 -24.83
N SER A 395 0.25 7.10 -24.24
CA SER A 395 0.14 5.76 -24.82
C SER A 395 -1.05 5.00 -24.26
N ASN A 396 -1.86 4.38 -25.12
CA ASN A 396 -2.97 3.53 -24.69
C ASN A 396 -2.51 2.33 -23.86
N GLU A 397 -1.28 1.86 -24.05
CA GLU A 397 -0.69 0.79 -23.26
C GLU A 397 -0.61 1.11 -21.76
N MET A 398 -0.62 2.39 -21.40
CA MET A 398 -0.63 2.79 -19.98
C MET A 398 -1.89 2.37 -19.23
N LEU A 399 -2.96 2.03 -19.93
CA LEU A 399 -4.17 1.44 -19.31
C LEU A 399 -3.89 0.10 -18.63
N TYR A 400 -2.85 -0.64 -19.02
CA TYR A 400 -2.43 -1.85 -18.33
C TYR A 400 -1.86 -1.61 -16.93
N CYS A 401 -1.45 -0.38 -16.62
CA CYS A 401 -0.75 -0.02 -15.40
C CYS A 401 -1.71 0.60 -14.37
N ASN A 402 -1.96 -0.09 -13.27
CA ASN A 402 -2.89 0.33 -12.21
C ASN A 402 -2.66 1.77 -11.69
N GLY A 403 -1.40 2.20 -11.58
CA GLY A 403 -1.06 3.53 -11.07
C GLY A 403 -1.15 4.68 -12.07
N TYR A 404 -1.50 4.42 -13.34
CA TYR A 404 -1.45 5.44 -14.40
C TYR A 404 -2.37 6.64 -14.12
N SER A 405 -3.62 6.39 -13.77
CA SER A 405 -4.57 7.46 -13.45
C SER A 405 -4.16 8.28 -12.22
N ARG A 406 -3.58 7.61 -11.20
CA ARG A 406 -3.01 8.29 -10.03
C ARG A 406 -1.84 9.19 -10.43
N MET A 407 -0.93 8.70 -11.27
CA MET A 407 0.16 9.51 -11.80
C MET A 407 -0.38 10.75 -12.52
N LEU A 408 -1.41 10.61 -13.38
CA LEU A 408 -2.02 11.73 -14.09
C LEU A 408 -2.66 12.76 -13.13
N LYS A 409 -3.31 12.29 -12.07
CA LYS A 409 -3.94 13.14 -11.05
C LYS A 409 -2.93 14.08 -10.40
N TYR A 410 -1.77 13.54 -10.01
CA TYR A 410 -0.75 14.30 -9.29
C TYR A 410 0.28 14.99 -10.19
N LEU A 411 0.30 14.68 -11.48
CA LEU A 411 1.31 15.16 -12.42
C LEU A 411 1.49 16.69 -12.37
N GLY A 412 0.39 17.45 -12.33
CA GLY A 412 0.47 18.91 -12.29
C GLY A 412 1.04 19.50 -10.99
N TYR A 413 1.06 18.71 -9.91
CA TYR A 413 1.66 19.11 -8.63
C TYR A 413 3.14 18.71 -8.52
N GLU A 414 3.53 17.62 -9.19
CA GLU A 414 4.90 17.12 -9.21
C GLU A 414 5.79 17.92 -10.18
N ILE A 415 5.21 18.46 -11.27
CA ILE A 415 5.97 19.24 -12.25
C ILE A 415 6.30 20.62 -11.69
N ARG A 416 7.57 20.83 -11.42
CA ARG A 416 8.11 22.10 -10.96
C ARG A 416 8.45 22.99 -12.14
N VAL A 417 7.89 24.19 -12.13
CA VAL A 417 8.19 25.21 -13.12
C VAL A 417 8.82 26.38 -12.38
N PRO A 418 10.00 26.86 -12.78
CA PRO A 418 10.51 28.13 -12.28
C PRO A 418 9.50 29.23 -12.63
N LEU A 419 8.98 29.88 -11.62
CA LEU A 419 8.06 31.01 -11.76
C LEU A 419 8.77 32.27 -11.32
N ASP A 420 8.61 33.35 -12.08
CA ASP A 420 9.29 34.61 -11.85
C ASP A 420 8.38 35.66 -11.21
N GLY A 421 8.98 36.73 -10.67
CA GLY A 421 8.26 37.87 -10.11
C GLY A 421 7.30 37.49 -9.00
N ASN A 422 6.06 37.97 -9.10
CA ASN A 422 5.01 37.75 -8.08
C ASN A 422 4.56 36.28 -7.98
N MET A 423 4.84 35.46 -8.99
CA MET A 423 4.51 34.03 -9.02
C MET A 423 5.58 33.14 -8.40
N LYS A 424 6.73 33.68 -7.99
CA LYS A 424 7.88 32.93 -7.48
C LYS A 424 7.51 32.01 -6.29
N ASP A 425 6.67 32.50 -5.42
CA ASP A 425 6.12 31.74 -4.29
C ASP A 425 4.73 32.26 -3.91
N ILE A 426 4.00 31.44 -3.15
CA ILE A 426 2.64 31.74 -2.71
C ILE A 426 2.54 33.04 -1.91
N PHE A 427 3.52 33.34 -1.07
CA PHE A 427 3.51 34.54 -0.24
C PHE A 427 3.68 35.79 -1.10
N SER A 428 4.62 35.77 -2.05
CA SER A 428 4.84 36.84 -3.02
C SER A 428 3.59 37.10 -3.86
N TYR A 429 2.88 36.04 -4.26
CA TYR A 429 1.63 36.14 -5.00
C TYR A 429 0.53 36.84 -4.18
N ILE A 430 0.33 36.41 -2.92
CA ILE A 430 -0.70 37.00 -2.05
C ILE A 430 -0.35 38.46 -1.72
N ILE A 431 0.91 38.74 -1.38
CA ILE A 431 1.35 40.13 -1.06
C ILE A 431 1.11 41.09 -2.22
N SER A 432 1.31 40.63 -3.46
CA SER A 432 1.14 41.46 -4.65
C SER A 432 -0.31 41.60 -5.14
N SER A 433 -1.25 40.89 -4.53
CA SER A 433 -2.66 40.96 -4.92
C SER A 433 -3.33 42.24 -4.43
N ASP A 434 -4.13 42.86 -5.28
CA ASP A 434 -4.99 44.03 -4.94
C ASP A 434 -6.08 43.68 -3.91
N ARG A 435 -6.34 42.39 -3.71
CA ARG A 435 -7.27 41.87 -2.69
C ARG A 435 -6.63 41.74 -1.31
N THR A 436 -5.32 41.97 -1.17
CA THR A 436 -4.60 41.85 0.11
C THR A 436 -4.40 43.24 0.73
N SER A 437 -4.87 43.42 1.98
CA SER A 437 -4.66 44.68 2.69
C SER A 437 -3.17 44.92 2.98
N ALA A 438 -2.75 46.19 3.06
CA ALA A 438 -1.37 46.55 3.35
C ALA A 438 -0.88 46.01 4.73
N GLU A 439 -1.78 45.95 5.72
CA GLU A 439 -1.50 45.40 7.04
C GLU A 439 -1.24 43.90 6.98
N ASP A 440 -2.10 43.13 6.28
CA ASP A 440 -1.94 41.69 6.13
C ASP A 440 -0.70 41.34 5.29
N ALA A 441 -0.44 42.11 4.23
CA ALA A 441 0.77 41.96 3.41
C ALA A 441 2.04 42.14 4.24
N ALA A 442 2.06 43.10 5.18
CA ALA A 442 3.21 43.28 6.08
C ALA A 442 3.41 42.07 7.02
N VAL A 443 2.35 41.48 7.55
CA VAL A 443 2.41 40.27 8.40
C VAL A 443 2.91 39.09 7.59
N ILE A 444 2.39 38.86 6.39
CA ILE A 444 2.78 37.76 5.50
C ILE A 444 4.25 37.92 5.11
N LYS A 445 4.69 39.14 4.79
CA LYS A 445 6.09 39.44 4.48
C LYS A 445 7.01 39.14 5.66
N ALA A 446 6.68 39.59 6.87
CA ALA A 446 7.48 39.33 8.08
C ALA A 446 7.58 37.82 8.38
N TYR A 447 6.51 37.07 8.14
CA TYR A 447 6.51 35.61 8.26
C TYR A 447 7.42 34.95 7.23
N LYS A 448 7.31 35.34 5.96
CA LYS A 448 8.19 34.89 4.87
C LYS A 448 9.66 35.19 5.16
N ASP A 449 9.98 36.43 5.48
CA ASP A 449 11.37 36.86 5.77
C ASP A 449 11.96 36.08 6.94
N SER A 450 11.16 35.70 7.94
CA SER A 450 11.59 34.86 9.06
C SER A 450 11.93 33.44 8.62
N ILE A 451 11.10 32.84 7.74
CA ILE A 451 11.35 31.49 7.18
C ILE A 451 12.59 31.50 6.30
N ASP A 452 12.70 32.47 5.38
CA ASP A 452 13.84 32.59 4.45
C ASP A 452 15.16 32.79 5.19
N ALA A 453 15.12 33.46 6.35
CA ALA A 453 16.28 33.65 7.24
C ALA A 453 16.54 32.45 8.18
N GLY A 454 15.77 31.36 8.09
CA GLY A 454 15.88 30.19 8.98
C GLY A 454 15.50 30.46 10.45
N LYS A 455 14.79 31.56 10.71
CA LYS A 455 14.37 31.98 12.07
C LYS A 455 13.01 31.38 12.44
N SER A 456 12.76 31.23 13.74
CA SER A 456 11.47 30.76 14.23
C SER A 456 10.36 31.79 13.99
N ALA A 457 9.37 31.42 13.19
CA ALA A 457 8.17 32.24 12.93
C ALA A 457 6.99 31.92 13.89
N LYS A 458 7.25 31.24 15.03
CA LYS A 458 6.17 30.80 15.98
C LYS A 458 5.27 31.95 16.42
N ALA A 459 5.81 33.14 16.66
CA ALA A 459 5.03 34.31 17.11
C ALA A 459 3.99 34.76 16.07
N LEU A 460 4.21 34.48 14.79
CA LEU A 460 3.30 34.84 13.70
C LEU A 460 2.39 33.68 13.25
N ALA A 461 2.61 32.47 13.76
CA ALA A 461 1.93 31.24 13.28
C ALA A 461 0.40 31.32 13.42
N GLY A 462 -0.12 31.82 14.55
CA GLY A 462 -1.55 31.99 14.77
C GLY A 462 -2.17 32.98 13.76
N LYS A 463 -1.56 34.16 13.60
CA LYS A 463 -2.01 35.14 12.62
C LYS A 463 -1.96 34.58 11.18
N MET A 464 -0.94 33.83 10.84
CA MET A 464 -0.84 33.20 9.52
C MET A 464 -1.92 32.16 9.27
N GLN A 465 -2.36 31.44 10.30
CA GLN A 465 -3.47 30.50 10.17
C GLN A 465 -4.78 31.23 9.84
N ASP A 466 -5.05 32.37 10.46
CA ASP A 466 -6.21 33.18 10.18
C ASP A 466 -6.14 33.85 8.80
N LEU A 467 -4.95 34.35 8.43
CA LEU A 467 -4.72 34.92 7.10
C LEU A 467 -4.85 33.86 6.00
N ARG A 468 -4.43 32.61 6.25
CA ARG A 468 -4.65 31.51 5.31
C ARG A 468 -6.14 31.28 5.06
N LYS A 469 -6.97 31.28 6.10
CA LYS A 469 -8.45 31.16 5.94
C LYS A 469 -9.02 32.36 5.18
N LYS A 470 -8.59 33.59 5.54
CA LYS A 470 -9.06 34.83 4.91
C LYS A 470 -8.72 34.86 3.41
N TYR A 471 -7.53 34.42 3.02
CA TYR A 471 -7.04 34.47 1.64
C TYR A 471 -7.05 33.10 0.95
N ASP A 472 -7.82 32.14 1.44
CA ASP A 472 -7.95 30.80 0.84
C ASP A 472 -8.24 30.85 -0.68
N PRO A 473 -9.12 31.75 -1.19
CA PRO A 473 -9.32 31.90 -2.62
C PRO A 473 -8.05 32.25 -3.41
N LEU A 474 -7.13 33.05 -2.85
CA LEU A 474 -5.85 33.38 -3.48
C LEU A 474 -4.89 32.20 -3.46
N PHE A 475 -4.88 31.41 -2.37
CA PHE A 475 -4.12 30.17 -2.30
C PHE A 475 -4.57 29.18 -3.37
N MET A 476 -5.87 29.03 -3.54
CA MET A 476 -6.44 28.14 -4.57
C MET A 476 -6.12 28.61 -5.98
N GLU A 477 -6.23 29.94 -6.23
CA GLU A 477 -5.89 30.55 -7.53
C GLU A 477 -4.40 30.37 -7.86
N TYR A 478 -3.52 30.62 -6.93
CA TYR A 478 -2.07 30.36 -7.10
C TYR A 478 -1.80 28.89 -7.44
N SER A 479 -2.36 27.98 -6.65
CA SER A 479 -2.20 26.54 -6.88
C SER A 479 -2.69 26.10 -8.26
N LYS A 480 -3.80 26.70 -8.74
CA LYS A 480 -4.30 26.46 -10.10
C LYS A 480 -3.32 26.95 -11.16
N LYS A 481 -2.81 28.18 -11.02
CA LYS A 481 -1.84 28.76 -11.97
C LYS A 481 -0.54 27.95 -12.03
N VAL A 482 -0.03 27.48 -10.88
CA VAL A 482 1.15 26.62 -10.83
C VAL A 482 0.90 25.31 -11.57
N ARG A 483 -0.26 24.67 -11.33
CA ARG A 483 -0.63 23.43 -12.04
C ARG A 483 -0.76 23.66 -13.56
N GLU A 484 -1.37 24.74 -13.98
CA GLU A 484 -1.50 25.09 -15.40
C GLU A 484 -0.14 25.30 -16.06
N ALA A 485 0.78 26.00 -15.37
CA ALA A 485 2.15 26.17 -15.87
C ALA A 485 2.88 24.82 -15.98
N GLY A 486 2.77 23.96 -14.95
CA GLY A 486 3.33 22.61 -15.01
C GLY A 486 2.76 21.77 -16.16
N MET A 487 1.43 21.82 -16.34
CA MET A 487 0.78 21.11 -17.44
C MET A 487 1.21 21.61 -18.82
N LYS A 488 1.47 22.91 -18.97
CA LYS A 488 2.02 23.48 -20.20
C LYS A 488 3.41 22.94 -20.53
N VAL A 489 4.24 22.71 -19.53
CA VAL A 489 5.55 22.04 -19.72
C VAL A 489 5.33 20.61 -20.20
N VAL A 490 4.44 19.85 -19.57
CA VAL A 490 4.13 18.47 -19.98
C VAL A 490 3.69 18.40 -21.44
N THR A 491 2.70 19.21 -21.83
CA THR A 491 2.17 19.21 -23.22
C THR A 491 3.20 19.65 -24.25
N ASN A 492 4.06 20.61 -23.92
CA ASN A 492 5.15 21.05 -24.79
C ASN A 492 6.16 19.92 -25.04
N TYR A 493 6.57 19.18 -24.00
CA TYR A 493 7.47 18.05 -24.16
C TYR A 493 6.81 16.86 -24.85
N MET A 494 5.51 16.64 -24.62
CA MET A 494 4.74 15.58 -25.27
C MET A 494 4.61 15.83 -26.78
N GLY A 495 4.48 17.08 -27.21
CA GLY A 495 4.33 17.47 -28.60
C GLY A 495 3.00 17.00 -29.22
N ALA A 496 1.97 16.79 -28.40
CA ALA A 496 0.64 16.38 -28.79
C ALA A 496 -0.41 17.23 -28.06
N ASP A 497 -1.59 17.34 -28.64
CA ASP A 497 -2.75 18.08 -28.12
C ASP A 497 -4.00 17.22 -27.97
N LYS A 498 -3.92 15.92 -28.33
CA LYS A 498 -5.00 14.94 -28.27
C LYS A 498 -4.49 13.53 -27.95
N GLY A 499 -5.38 12.65 -27.58
CA GLY A 499 -5.13 11.25 -27.25
C GLY A 499 -5.49 10.91 -25.80
N LEU A 500 -5.18 9.69 -25.38
CA LEU A 500 -5.61 9.12 -24.10
C LEU A 500 -5.35 10.04 -22.90
N PHE A 501 -4.17 10.63 -22.83
CA PHE A 501 -3.77 11.55 -21.76
C PHE A 501 -4.76 12.73 -21.63
N PHE A 502 -5.07 13.37 -22.75
CA PHE A 502 -5.93 14.57 -22.77
C PHE A 502 -7.38 14.21 -22.44
N ASP A 503 -7.85 13.10 -23.00
CA ASP A 503 -9.22 12.63 -22.76
C ASP A 503 -9.45 12.25 -21.29
N ILE A 504 -8.54 11.46 -20.70
CA ILE A 504 -8.64 11.11 -19.28
C ILE A 504 -8.56 12.38 -18.42
N ARG A 505 -7.64 13.29 -18.68
CA ARG A 505 -7.52 14.55 -17.93
C ARG A 505 -8.76 15.43 -18.04
N LYS A 506 -9.38 15.48 -19.21
CA LYS A 506 -10.66 16.17 -19.42
C LYS A 506 -11.77 15.49 -18.61
N ALA A 507 -11.88 14.17 -18.67
CA ALA A 507 -12.88 13.40 -17.92
C ALA A 507 -12.67 13.50 -16.40
N MET A 508 -11.42 13.51 -15.92
CA MET A 508 -11.09 13.70 -14.50
C MET A 508 -11.67 15.00 -13.93
N LYS A 509 -11.71 16.08 -14.71
CA LYS A 509 -12.31 17.35 -14.28
C LYS A 509 -13.79 17.21 -13.90
N TYR A 510 -14.54 16.40 -14.66
CA TYR A 510 -15.95 16.14 -14.36
C TYR A 510 -16.12 15.12 -13.23
N ALA A 511 -15.25 14.12 -13.17
CA ALA A 511 -15.24 13.18 -12.06
C ALA A 511 -14.91 13.87 -10.73
N GLU A 512 -14.03 14.87 -10.72
CA GLU A 512 -13.72 15.70 -9.55
C GLU A 512 -14.97 16.44 -9.04
N LYS A 513 -15.78 17.05 -9.94
CA LYS A 513 -17.06 17.67 -9.55
C LYS A 513 -17.96 16.65 -8.84
N ILE A 514 -18.11 15.45 -9.39
CA ILE A 514 -18.94 14.38 -8.81
C ILE A 514 -18.41 13.98 -7.43
N THR A 515 -17.11 13.82 -7.27
CA THR A 515 -16.50 13.45 -5.97
C THR A 515 -16.57 14.57 -4.93
N ASP A 516 -16.73 15.82 -5.37
CA ASP A 516 -16.97 16.98 -4.52
C ASP A 516 -18.47 17.23 -4.25
N PHE A 517 -19.29 16.21 -4.49
CA PHE A 517 -20.74 16.21 -4.30
C PHE A 517 -21.52 17.25 -5.16
N CYS A 518 -20.94 17.65 -6.28
CA CYS A 518 -21.58 18.55 -7.25
C CYS A 518 -22.08 17.74 -8.46
N PRO A 519 -23.40 17.54 -8.65
CA PRO A 519 -23.93 16.89 -9.82
C PRO A 519 -23.55 17.61 -11.11
N LEU A 520 -23.37 16.86 -12.19
CA LEU A 520 -23.07 17.41 -13.51
C LEU A 520 -24.28 18.14 -14.07
N THR A 521 -24.03 19.30 -14.70
CA THR A 521 -25.04 20.11 -15.39
C THR A 521 -25.21 19.65 -16.84
N GLU A 522 -26.30 20.08 -17.50
CA GLU A 522 -26.50 19.80 -18.94
C GLU A 522 -25.36 20.38 -19.80
N THR A 523 -24.79 21.51 -19.42
CA THR A 523 -23.61 22.08 -20.10
C THR A 523 -22.41 21.14 -19.97
N ASP A 524 -22.16 20.55 -18.79
CA ASP A 524 -21.11 19.56 -18.60
C ASP A 524 -21.34 18.34 -19.54
N PHE A 525 -22.57 17.84 -19.61
CA PHE A 525 -22.90 16.72 -20.48
C PHE A 525 -22.74 17.06 -21.97
N GLN A 526 -23.05 18.30 -22.41
CA GLN A 526 -22.79 18.74 -23.79
C GLN A 526 -21.28 18.66 -24.12
N GLU A 527 -20.41 19.10 -23.21
CA GLU A 527 -18.95 19.01 -23.39
C GLU A 527 -18.43 17.57 -23.36
N ILE A 528 -19.04 16.70 -22.53
CA ILE A 528 -18.66 15.28 -22.44
C ILE A 528 -19.07 14.51 -23.71
N ARG A 529 -20.23 14.82 -24.30
CA ARG A 529 -20.69 14.21 -25.58
C ARG A 529 -19.77 14.54 -26.77
N LEU A 530 -18.93 15.58 -26.67
CA LEU A 530 -17.92 15.90 -27.67
C LEU A 530 -16.65 15.04 -27.57
N MET A 531 -16.53 14.21 -26.53
CA MET A 531 -15.42 13.28 -26.39
C MET A 531 -15.61 12.10 -27.35
N GLU A 532 -14.56 11.74 -28.11
CA GLU A 532 -14.67 10.73 -29.18
C GLU A 532 -15.02 9.33 -28.63
N ASN A 533 -14.49 8.98 -27.44
CA ASN A 533 -14.73 7.66 -26.86
C ASN A 533 -16.01 7.67 -25.99
N PRO A 534 -17.04 6.86 -26.33
CA PRO A 534 -18.32 6.82 -25.63
C PRO A 534 -18.21 6.38 -24.17
N TYR A 535 -17.12 5.68 -23.81
CA TYR A 535 -16.84 5.27 -22.44
C TYR A 535 -16.94 6.44 -21.45
N TYR A 536 -16.42 7.62 -21.81
CA TYR A 536 -16.41 8.76 -20.88
C TYR A 536 -17.81 9.24 -20.54
N LEU A 537 -18.70 9.32 -21.55
CA LEU A 537 -20.10 9.69 -21.31
C LEU A 537 -20.80 8.65 -20.44
N GLU A 538 -20.66 7.37 -20.76
CA GLU A 538 -21.29 6.27 -20.03
C GLU A 538 -20.81 6.23 -18.57
N LYS A 539 -19.49 6.29 -18.37
CA LYS A 539 -18.87 6.23 -17.03
C LYS A 539 -19.26 7.42 -16.17
N LEU A 540 -19.14 8.63 -16.68
CA LEU A 540 -19.48 9.86 -15.95
C LEU A 540 -20.97 9.95 -15.66
N THR A 541 -21.83 9.49 -16.57
CA THR A 541 -23.28 9.37 -16.33
C THR A 541 -23.56 8.40 -15.17
N SER A 542 -22.94 7.22 -15.19
CA SER A 542 -23.09 6.23 -14.12
C SER A 542 -22.63 6.78 -12.76
N MET A 543 -21.48 7.48 -12.72
CA MET A 543 -20.98 8.11 -11.49
C MET A 543 -21.93 9.21 -10.99
N ASN A 544 -22.42 10.06 -11.89
CA ASN A 544 -23.35 11.15 -11.56
C ASN A 544 -24.70 10.62 -11.03
N ASN A 545 -25.23 9.56 -11.63
CA ASN A 545 -26.47 8.94 -11.16
C ASN A 545 -26.32 8.37 -9.74
N LYS A 546 -25.22 7.68 -9.46
CA LYS A 546 -24.89 7.19 -8.10
C LYS A 546 -24.80 8.34 -7.09
N LEU A 547 -24.23 9.48 -7.47
CA LEU A 547 -24.19 10.68 -6.62
C LEU A 547 -25.60 11.18 -6.34
N ILE A 548 -26.46 11.33 -7.37
CA ILE A 548 -27.84 11.80 -7.24
C ILE A 548 -28.64 10.86 -6.31
N GLU A 549 -28.55 9.55 -6.51
CA GLU A 549 -29.17 8.54 -5.63
C GLU A 549 -28.70 8.68 -4.18
N THR A 550 -27.41 8.90 -3.97
CA THR A 550 -26.83 9.10 -2.62
C THR A 550 -27.36 10.37 -1.98
N ILE A 551 -27.44 11.47 -2.72
CA ILE A 551 -28.00 12.75 -2.27
C ILE A 551 -29.48 12.58 -1.88
N GLU A 552 -30.28 11.90 -2.72
CA GLU A 552 -31.69 11.66 -2.45
C GLU A 552 -31.91 10.74 -1.24
N ALA A 553 -31.12 9.69 -1.10
CA ALA A 553 -31.17 8.79 0.04
C ALA A 553 -30.84 9.54 1.36
N ASN A 554 -29.86 10.44 1.33
CA ASN A 554 -29.48 11.27 2.49
C ASN A 554 -30.55 12.31 2.81
N LYS A 555 -31.17 12.94 1.81
CA LYS A 555 -32.33 13.84 2.01
C LYS A 555 -33.46 13.13 2.77
N LYS A 556 -33.78 11.89 2.38
CA LYS A 556 -34.82 11.08 3.04
C LYS A 556 -34.47 10.74 4.50
N LYS A 557 -33.19 10.52 4.81
CA LYS A 557 -32.74 10.19 6.18
C LYS A 557 -32.68 11.37 7.11
N THR A 558 -32.31 12.56 6.61
CA THR A 558 -31.94 13.74 7.43
C THR A 558 -32.91 14.91 7.31
N GLY A 559 -33.85 14.87 6.33
CA GLY A 559 -34.77 15.99 6.07
C GLY A 559 -34.13 17.24 5.44
N PHE A 560 -32.87 17.17 4.98
CA PHE A 560 -32.18 18.30 4.38
C PHE A 560 -32.50 18.51 2.91
N THR A 561 -32.53 19.76 2.47
CA THR A 561 -32.63 20.16 1.07
C THR A 561 -31.32 20.74 0.58
N ILE A 562 -30.87 20.29 -0.61
CA ILE A 562 -29.76 20.92 -1.34
C ILE A 562 -30.36 21.93 -2.30
N ASN A 563 -29.81 23.14 -2.36
CA ASN A 563 -30.27 24.18 -3.29
C ASN A 563 -29.89 23.84 -4.75
N GLU A 564 -30.44 24.58 -5.70
CA GLU A 564 -30.22 24.37 -7.15
C GLU A 564 -28.76 24.59 -7.58
N THR A 565 -27.93 25.21 -6.74
CA THR A 565 -26.49 25.42 -6.98
C THR A 565 -25.61 24.32 -6.39
N GLY A 566 -26.21 23.30 -5.76
CA GLY A 566 -25.46 22.19 -5.15
C GLY A 566 -24.89 22.48 -3.77
N GLU A 567 -25.25 23.62 -3.15
CA GLU A 567 -24.83 23.98 -1.79
C GLU A 567 -25.76 23.38 -0.74
N VAL A 568 -25.18 22.81 0.31
CA VAL A 568 -25.92 22.27 1.46
C VAL A 568 -26.31 23.42 2.39
N ALA A 569 -27.61 23.56 2.65
CA ALA A 569 -28.14 24.62 3.48
C ALA A 569 -27.79 24.53 4.98
N ASN A 570 -26.98 23.55 5.40
CA ASN A 570 -26.63 23.35 6.82
C ASN A 570 -25.17 22.91 7.01
N GLU A 571 -24.39 23.69 7.78
CA GLU A 571 -22.97 23.46 8.08
C GLU A 571 -22.69 22.15 8.83
N ASP A 572 -23.65 21.58 9.56
CA ASP A 572 -23.48 20.34 10.34
C ASP A 572 -23.29 19.07 9.49
N LEU A 573 -23.83 19.05 8.26
CA LEU A 573 -23.61 17.93 7.34
C LEU A 573 -22.17 17.95 6.77
N PHE A 574 -21.62 19.14 6.52
CA PHE A 574 -20.21 19.30 6.12
C PHE A 574 -19.24 18.84 7.23
N ALA A 575 -19.59 19.04 8.50
CA ALA A 575 -18.80 18.56 9.62
C ALA A 575 -18.78 17.03 9.70
N SER A 576 -19.91 16.34 9.51
CA SER A 576 -19.99 14.88 9.53
C SER A 576 -19.29 14.22 8.33
N ILE A 577 -19.34 14.85 7.14
CA ILE A 577 -18.62 14.37 5.93
C ILE A 577 -17.10 14.64 6.06
N LYS A 578 -16.69 15.77 6.65
CA LYS A 578 -15.27 16.05 6.95
C LYS A 578 -14.67 15.10 7.99
N ILE A 579 -15.44 14.68 8.98
CA ILE A 579 -15.01 13.66 9.98
C ILE A 579 -14.73 12.32 9.29
N GLY A 580 -15.57 11.89 8.34
CA GLY A 580 -15.31 10.69 7.51
C GLY A 580 -14.03 10.81 6.66
N ARG A 581 -13.69 12.00 6.16
CA ARG A 581 -12.44 12.24 5.41
C ARG A 581 -11.20 12.35 6.32
N ALA A 582 -11.32 12.87 7.53
CA ALA A 582 -10.22 12.96 8.49
C ALA A 582 -9.79 11.58 8.99
N SER A 583 -10.74 10.66 9.22
CA SER A 583 -10.45 9.29 9.62
C SER A 583 -9.73 8.46 8.54
N CYS A 584 -9.85 8.85 7.26
CA CYS A 584 -9.09 8.24 6.15
C CYS A 584 -7.67 8.82 5.96
N ARG A 585 -7.34 9.97 6.59
CA ARG A 585 -6.01 10.60 6.47
C ARG A 585 -5.07 10.29 7.64
N GLU A 586 -5.60 9.73 8.73
CA GLU A 586 -4.82 9.39 9.94
C GLU A 586 -4.54 7.88 10.08
N ARG A 587 -4.84 7.08 9.05
CA ARG A 587 -4.52 5.64 9.01
C ARG A 587 -3.38 5.33 8.05
#